data_f978afe03e5794ee4fd6568712e445f6
#
_entry.id   f978afe03e5794ee4fd6568712e445f6
#
_cell.length_a   1.000
_cell.length_b   1.000
_cell.length_c   1.000
_cell.angle_alpha   90.00
_cell.angle_beta   90.00
_cell.angle_gamma   90.00
#
_symmetry.space_group_name_H-M   'P 1'
#
loop_
_entity.id
_entity.type
_entity.pdbx_description
1 polymer ?
#
loop_
_entity_poly.entity_id
_entity_poly.type
_entity_poly.pdbx_seq_one_letter_code
_entity_poly.pdbx_strand_id
1 'polypeptide(L)'
;MNPPDHLVASVDAASLAFYALRQFAPPTYMTKLATERYVSALRLVNSALADPVDSLADETLQSILLLDLYEKLVSRKRTSTESWMRHMNGAISLIRARGKGNLQTYVGRRLTQRLYTTLVISCAISGMRIPAEMERLRADLSRHFKIEDDPKWGLTTLNEQIINFTSDVQAGNISCRDQILARALDFHQSTVALEDILPSCWQPSRVFIGDNALGRQLTLAGSYDVYEGLYFVQVRNVIRTAQLKLLLMIERYAEPDDLDLIVSARVSIEKSAHAICDSFTQYVASRNEKGALAWDLASPMRQLGAYTVLFPLYLAAQASGDVRLREWAQDVLGLVADVGGLAMAQKTADALKQGATAPAWDVYIMLGSYAIAA
;
A
#
# COMPACT_ATOMS: atom_id res chain seq x y z
N MET A 1 13.30 -0.56 -30.36
CA MET A 1 14.17 0.49 -29.76
C MET A 1 14.75 -0.05 -28.48
N ASN A 2 16.02 0.14 -28.18
CA ASN A 2 16.57 -0.21 -26.88
C ASN A 2 16.09 0.80 -25.85
N PRO A 3 15.78 0.38 -24.60
CA PRO A 3 15.40 1.30 -23.54
C PRO A 3 16.55 2.27 -23.25
N PRO A 4 16.27 3.52 -22.88
CA PRO A 4 17.31 4.50 -22.58
C PRO A 4 18.09 4.11 -21.31
N ASP A 5 19.37 4.52 -21.24
CA ASP A 5 20.30 4.11 -20.19
C ASP A 5 19.82 4.47 -18.78
N HIS A 6 19.14 5.60 -18.61
CA HIS A 6 18.59 6.03 -17.32
C HIS A 6 17.50 5.09 -16.81
N LEU A 7 16.67 4.54 -17.71
CA LEU A 7 15.65 3.56 -17.34
C LEU A 7 16.28 2.24 -16.95
N VAL A 8 17.24 1.75 -17.73
CA VAL A 8 17.98 0.50 -17.44
C VAL A 8 18.65 0.59 -16.07
N ALA A 9 19.38 1.68 -15.81
CA ALA A 9 20.07 1.87 -14.52
C ALA A 9 19.10 1.96 -13.34
N SER A 10 17.91 2.58 -13.54
CA SER A 10 16.87 2.66 -12.49
C SER A 10 16.24 1.30 -12.20
N VAL A 11 16.00 0.47 -13.22
CA VAL A 11 15.53 -0.92 -13.06
C VAL A 11 16.56 -1.75 -12.31
N ASP A 12 17.84 -1.66 -12.70
CA ASP A 12 18.94 -2.38 -12.04
C ASP A 12 19.03 -2.00 -10.55
N ALA A 13 19.01 -0.70 -10.25
CA ALA A 13 19.07 -0.21 -8.87
C ALA A 13 17.91 -0.74 -8.01
N ALA A 14 16.68 -0.61 -8.48
CA ALA A 14 15.49 -1.06 -7.76
C ALA A 14 15.46 -2.59 -7.59
N SER A 15 15.85 -3.34 -8.63
CA SER A 15 15.88 -4.81 -8.60
C SER A 15 16.94 -5.34 -7.63
N LEU A 16 18.14 -4.77 -7.64
CA LEU A 16 19.21 -5.13 -6.70
C LEU A 16 18.85 -4.80 -5.26
N ALA A 17 18.22 -3.65 -5.03
CA ALA A 17 17.73 -3.26 -3.72
C ALA A 17 16.67 -4.24 -3.20
N PHE A 18 15.70 -4.59 -4.04
CA PHE A 18 14.66 -5.56 -3.70
C PHE A 18 15.27 -6.94 -3.38
N TYR A 19 16.23 -7.38 -4.18
CA TYR A 19 16.92 -8.65 -3.93
C TYR A 19 17.72 -8.63 -2.63
N ALA A 20 18.40 -7.54 -2.32
CA ALA A 20 19.16 -7.39 -1.08
C ALA A 20 18.27 -7.42 0.16
N LEU A 21 17.04 -6.88 0.08
CA LEU A 21 16.08 -6.92 1.20
C LEU A 21 15.55 -8.32 1.55
N ARG A 22 15.63 -9.28 0.62
CA ARG A 22 15.19 -10.65 0.84
C ARG A 22 16.09 -11.42 1.80
N GLN A 23 17.28 -10.93 2.06
CA GLN A 23 18.26 -11.60 2.92
C GLN A 23 18.29 -10.95 4.29
N PHE A 24 18.18 -11.73 5.37
CA PHE A 24 18.32 -11.24 6.74
C PHE A 24 19.68 -10.53 6.96
N ALA A 25 20.70 -10.97 6.25
CA ALA A 25 22.02 -10.34 6.20
C ALA A 25 22.46 -10.25 4.73
N PRO A 26 22.03 -9.19 3.99
CA PRO A 26 22.41 -9.05 2.61
C PRO A 26 23.94 -8.95 2.50
N PRO A 27 24.57 -9.66 1.55
CA PRO A 27 26.00 -9.54 1.31
C PRO A 27 26.35 -8.07 1.08
N THR A 28 27.38 -7.58 1.77
CA THR A 28 27.79 -6.16 1.70
C THR A 28 28.02 -5.69 0.26
N TYR A 29 28.53 -6.57 -0.59
CA TYR A 29 28.76 -6.26 -2.01
C TYR A 29 27.45 -5.97 -2.78
N MET A 30 26.33 -6.66 -2.44
CA MET A 30 25.05 -6.45 -3.13
C MET A 30 24.44 -5.10 -2.78
N THR A 31 24.47 -4.73 -1.49
CA THR A 31 24.03 -3.41 -1.05
C THR A 31 24.89 -2.31 -1.67
N LYS A 32 26.20 -2.54 -1.78
CA LYS A 32 27.12 -1.61 -2.44
C LYS A 32 26.80 -1.48 -3.93
N LEU A 33 26.61 -2.60 -4.63
CA LEU A 33 26.25 -2.60 -6.05
C LEU A 33 24.92 -1.91 -6.31
N ALA A 34 23.90 -2.17 -5.49
CA ALA A 34 22.60 -1.48 -5.57
C ALA A 34 22.78 0.05 -5.43
N THR A 35 23.62 0.49 -4.48
CA THR A 35 23.92 1.91 -4.26
C THR A 35 24.68 2.52 -5.44
N GLU A 36 25.65 1.82 -6.00
CA GLU A 36 26.40 2.28 -7.19
C GLU A 36 25.47 2.45 -8.40
N ARG A 37 24.56 1.49 -8.64
CA ARG A 37 23.55 1.58 -9.70
C ARG A 37 22.58 2.74 -9.46
N TYR A 38 22.15 2.95 -8.23
CA TYR A 38 21.30 4.08 -7.87
C TYR A 38 21.98 5.43 -8.14
N VAL A 39 23.24 5.60 -7.73
CA VAL A 39 24.00 6.84 -8.00
C VAL A 39 24.19 7.06 -9.51
N SER A 40 24.44 6.00 -10.26
CA SER A 40 24.51 6.06 -11.73
C SER A 40 23.17 6.48 -12.33
N ALA A 41 22.08 5.84 -11.89
CA ALA A 41 20.73 6.16 -12.35
C ALA A 41 20.35 7.63 -12.05
N LEU A 42 20.67 8.12 -10.85
CA LEU A 42 20.43 9.54 -10.50
C LEU A 42 21.15 10.51 -11.46
N ARG A 43 22.41 10.23 -11.81
CA ARG A 43 23.17 11.09 -12.76
C ARG A 43 22.52 11.07 -14.14
N LEU A 44 22.14 9.90 -14.64
CA LEU A 44 21.52 9.74 -15.94
C LEU A 44 20.13 10.37 -16.00
N VAL A 45 19.30 10.21 -14.93
CA VAL A 45 17.99 10.87 -14.83
C VAL A 45 18.15 12.39 -14.77
N ASN A 46 19.12 12.92 -14.02
CA ASN A 46 19.37 14.36 -13.99
C ASN A 46 19.81 14.89 -15.36
N SER A 47 20.61 14.12 -16.13
CA SER A 47 20.95 14.47 -17.51
C SER A 47 19.72 14.48 -18.41
N ALA A 48 18.86 13.45 -18.32
CA ALA A 48 17.61 13.39 -19.08
C ALA A 48 16.64 14.54 -18.72
N LEU A 49 16.59 14.93 -17.45
CA LEU A 49 15.77 16.08 -17.00
C LEU A 49 16.29 17.43 -17.52
N ALA A 50 17.57 17.54 -17.83
CA ALA A 50 18.18 18.74 -18.43
C ALA A 50 17.94 18.83 -19.95
N ASP A 51 17.59 17.74 -20.60
CA ASP A 51 17.24 17.71 -22.02
C ASP A 51 15.75 18.01 -22.23
N PRO A 52 15.37 18.97 -23.10
CA PRO A 52 13.96 19.33 -23.32
C PRO A 52 13.08 18.22 -23.86
N VAL A 53 13.63 17.25 -24.60
CA VAL A 53 12.90 16.12 -25.18
C VAL A 53 12.81 14.98 -24.18
N ASP A 54 13.94 14.56 -23.63
CA ASP A 54 14.03 13.44 -22.71
C ASP A 54 13.29 13.72 -21.39
N SER A 55 13.28 14.98 -20.91
CA SER A 55 12.53 15.37 -19.71
C SER A 55 11.03 15.11 -19.83
N LEU A 56 10.48 15.11 -21.04
CA LEU A 56 9.07 14.86 -21.31
C LEU A 56 8.77 13.38 -21.63
N ALA A 57 9.78 12.52 -21.70
CA ALA A 57 9.61 11.11 -22.04
C ALA A 57 8.95 10.29 -20.90
N ASP A 58 8.16 9.29 -21.25
CA ASP A 58 7.55 8.38 -20.29
C ASP A 58 8.59 7.58 -19.51
N GLU A 59 9.70 7.23 -20.16
CA GLU A 59 10.83 6.51 -19.58
C GLU A 59 11.52 7.31 -18.47
N THR A 60 11.58 8.63 -18.59
CA THR A 60 12.14 9.51 -17.54
C THR A 60 11.22 9.52 -16.31
N LEU A 61 9.91 9.64 -16.50
CA LEU A 61 8.96 9.55 -15.40
C LEU A 61 8.99 8.17 -14.72
N GLN A 62 9.08 7.10 -15.51
CA GLN A 62 9.19 5.74 -14.99
C GLN A 62 10.48 5.55 -14.18
N SER A 63 11.59 6.11 -14.64
CA SER A 63 12.88 6.08 -13.92
C SER A 63 12.79 6.78 -12.56
N ILE A 64 12.13 7.93 -12.48
CA ILE A 64 11.91 8.66 -11.22
C ILE A 64 11.08 7.81 -10.24
N LEU A 65 10.02 7.15 -10.72
CA LEU A 65 9.21 6.25 -9.90
C LEU A 65 10.00 5.03 -9.39
N LEU A 66 10.94 4.51 -10.19
CA LEU A 66 11.83 3.42 -9.79
C LEU A 66 12.88 3.88 -8.77
N LEU A 67 13.40 5.10 -8.90
CA LEU A 67 14.31 5.67 -7.90
C LEU A 67 13.63 5.95 -6.57
N ASP A 68 12.39 6.46 -6.59
CA ASP A 68 11.57 6.60 -5.39
C ASP A 68 11.34 5.23 -4.72
N LEU A 69 11.09 4.18 -5.52
CA LEU A 69 11.00 2.82 -5.02
C LEU A 69 12.30 2.36 -4.37
N TYR A 70 13.45 2.56 -5.04
CA TYR A 70 14.75 2.21 -4.48
C TYR A 70 14.96 2.86 -3.10
N GLU A 71 14.66 4.14 -2.97
CA GLU A 71 14.80 4.85 -1.69
C GLU A 71 13.92 4.25 -0.59
N LYS A 72 12.70 3.88 -0.91
CA LYS A 72 11.78 3.18 0.01
C LYS A 72 12.31 1.82 0.45
N LEU A 73 12.97 1.09 -0.45
CA LEU A 73 13.53 -0.22 -0.16
C LEU A 73 14.83 -0.14 0.68
N VAL A 74 15.71 0.82 0.42
CA VAL A 74 17.06 0.88 1.00
C VAL A 74 17.15 1.79 2.23
N SER A 75 16.30 2.78 2.34
CA SER A 75 16.39 3.77 3.40
C SER A 75 16.08 3.17 4.78
N ARG A 76 17.14 2.80 5.51
CA ARG A 76 17.08 2.40 6.92
C ARG A 76 17.05 3.57 7.90
N LYS A 77 17.29 4.79 7.41
CA LYS A 77 17.26 6.02 8.21
C LYS A 77 16.02 6.83 7.83
N ARG A 78 15.34 7.36 8.83
CA ARG A 78 14.27 8.35 8.67
C ARG A 78 14.72 9.39 7.64
N THR A 79 14.24 9.32 6.42
CA THR A 79 14.27 10.48 5.54
C THR A 79 13.44 11.56 6.21
N SER A 80 14.02 12.74 6.36
CA SER A 80 13.25 13.85 6.92
C SER A 80 12.05 14.11 6.01
N THR A 81 10.93 14.52 6.60
CA THR A 81 9.73 14.98 5.86
C THR A 81 10.10 15.97 4.76
N GLU A 82 11.15 16.76 4.98
CA GLU A 82 11.69 17.74 4.04
C GLU A 82 12.38 17.10 2.80
N SER A 83 13.14 16.03 2.99
CA SER A 83 13.76 15.31 1.85
C SER A 83 12.69 14.68 0.96
N TRP A 84 11.69 14.08 1.57
CA TRP A 84 10.56 13.51 0.87
C TRP A 84 9.73 14.57 0.13
N MET A 85 9.46 15.73 0.74
CA MET A 85 8.78 16.85 0.08
C MET A 85 9.53 17.36 -1.15
N ARG A 86 10.87 17.33 -1.14
CA ARG A 86 11.66 17.70 -2.32
C ARG A 86 11.43 16.77 -3.50
N HIS A 87 11.40 15.45 -3.28
CA HIS A 87 11.07 14.48 -4.33
C HIS A 87 9.65 14.68 -4.86
N MET A 88 8.68 14.91 -3.97
CA MET A 88 7.30 15.21 -4.33
C MET A 88 7.18 16.45 -5.23
N ASN A 89 7.81 17.54 -4.81
CA ASN A 89 7.79 18.80 -5.57
C ASN A 89 8.48 18.66 -6.93
N GLY A 90 9.56 17.86 -6.99
CA GLY A 90 10.22 17.51 -8.25
C GLY A 90 9.29 16.75 -9.21
N ALA A 91 8.60 15.75 -8.70
CA ALA A 91 7.67 14.94 -9.48
C ALA A 91 6.44 15.75 -9.95
N ILE A 92 5.88 16.61 -9.10
CA ILE A 92 4.79 17.53 -9.47
C ILE A 92 5.26 18.52 -10.53
N SER A 93 6.48 19.06 -10.39
CA SER A 93 7.07 20.01 -11.36
C SER A 93 7.26 19.34 -12.73
N LEU A 94 7.69 18.07 -12.74
CA LEU A 94 7.83 17.31 -13.98
C LEU A 94 6.46 17.11 -14.66
N ILE A 95 5.41 16.73 -13.92
CA ILE A 95 4.08 16.62 -14.50
C ILE A 95 3.58 17.94 -15.07
N ARG A 96 3.84 19.04 -14.39
CA ARG A 96 3.48 20.37 -14.89
C ARG A 96 4.22 20.71 -16.21
N ALA A 97 5.52 20.41 -16.26
CA ALA A 97 6.34 20.64 -17.46
C ALA A 97 5.86 19.81 -18.66
N ARG A 98 5.48 18.55 -18.41
CA ARG A 98 4.91 17.65 -19.42
C ARG A 98 3.52 18.07 -19.89
N GLY A 99 2.78 18.82 -19.08
CA GLY A 99 1.48 19.37 -19.42
C GLY A 99 0.44 18.31 -19.85
N LYS A 100 -0.45 18.69 -20.76
CA LYS A 100 -1.50 17.78 -21.28
C LYS A 100 -0.97 16.63 -22.13
N GLY A 101 0.27 16.70 -22.61
CA GLY A 101 0.93 15.65 -23.39
C GLY A 101 0.98 14.31 -22.65
N ASN A 102 1.13 14.34 -21.31
CA ASN A 102 1.11 13.16 -20.46
C ASN A 102 -0.13 12.28 -20.58
N LEU A 103 -1.27 12.88 -20.86
CA LEU A 103 -2.56 12.20 -20.85
C LEU A 103 -3.01 11.77 -22.26
N GLN A 104 -2.19 12.03 -23.30
CA GLN A 104 -2.50 11.64 -24.67
C GLN A 104 -2.31 10.15 -24.91
N THR A 105 -1.28 9.54 -24.30
CA THR A 105 -0.98 8.12 -24.45
C THR A 105 -1.57 7.29 -23.29
N TYR A 106 -1.85 6.02 -23.54
CA TYR A 106 -2.27 5.10 -22.49
C TYR A 106 -1.18 4.96 -21.41
N VAL A 107 0.08 4.82 -21.83
CA VAL A 107 1.24 4.68 -20.92
C VAL A 107 1.40 5.94 -20.06
N GLY A 108 1.39 7.12 -20.66
CA GLY A 108 1.49 8.39 -19.93
C GLY A 108 0.37 8.57 -18.91
N ARG A 109 -0.86 8.19 -19.24
CA ARG A 109 -1.99 8.20 -18.27
C ARG A 109 -1.73 7.28 -17.09
N ARG A 110 -1.31 6.03 -17.34
CA ARG A 110 -1.05 5.04 -16.27
C ARG A 110 0.14 5.45 -15.39
N LEU A 111 1.21 5.97 -15.96
CA LEU A 111 2.34 6.49 -15.20
C LEU A 111 1.94 7.69 -14.33
N THR A 112 1.14 8.60 -14.87
CA THR A 112 0.64 9.77 -14.13
C THR A 112 -0.30 9.35 -13.00
N GLN A 113 -1.21 8.39 -13.24
CA GLN A 113 -2.06 7.81 -12.22
C GLN A 113 -1.24 7.13 -11.12
N ARG A 114 -0.20 6.37 -11.49
CA ARG A 114 0.70 5.72 -10.53
C ARG A 114 1.43 6.74 -9.67
N LEU A 115 1.98 7.79 -10.28
CA LEU A 115 2.60 8.88 -9.52
C LEU A 115 1.61 9.53 -8.56
N TYR A 116 0.40 9.85 -9.03
CA TYR A 116 -0.65 10.40 -8.18
C TYR A 116 -0.95 9.49 -6.98
N THR A 117 -1.15 8.20 -7.21
CA THR A 117 -1.40 7.21 -6.13
C THR A 117 -0.22 7.15 -5.14
N THR A 118 1.01 7.17 -5.64
CA THR A 118 2.23 7.20 -4.81
C THR A 118 2.26 8.43 -3.90
N LEU A 119 1.89 9.60 -4.45
CA LEU A 119 1.83 10.86 -3.70
C LEU A 119 0.74 10.83 -2.63
N VAL A 120 -0.45 10.30 -2.96
CA VAL A 120 -1.56 10.13 -2.00
C VAL A 120 -1.14 9.22 -0.84
N ILE A 121 -0.52 8.07 -1.12
CA ILE A 121 -0.01 7.15 -0.10
C ILE A 121 1.03 7.84 0.78
N SER A 122 1.93 8.58 0.17
CA SER A 122 2.99 9.28 0.88
C SER A 122 2.46 10.36 1.82
N CYS A 123 1.43 11.11 1.41
CA CYS A 123 0.73 12.07 2.28
C CYS A 123 0.02 11.37 3.45
N ALA A 124 -0.65 10.22 3.17
CA ALA A 124 -1.33 9.43 4.20
C ALA A 124 -0.39 9.00 5.34
N ILE A 125 0.86 8.67 5.00
CA ILE A 125 1.84 8.16 5.94
C ILE A 125 2.51 9.27 6.75
N SER A 126 2.77 10.40 6.09
CA SER A 126 3.37 11.58 6.75
C SER A 126 2.36 12.38 7.57
N GLY A 127 1.07 12.02 7.54
CA GLY A 127 0.01 12.79 8.19
C GLY A 127 -0.20 14.17 7.56
N MET A 128 0.28 14.35 6.32
CA MET A 128 0.22 15.64 5.62
C MET A 128 -1.01 15.72 4.74
N ARG A 129 -1.57 16.93 4.68
CA ARG A 129 -2.61 17.25 3.71
C ARG A 129 -2.04 17.13 2.28
N ILE A 130 -2.87 16.64 1.38
CA ILE A 130 -2.50 16.54 -0.04
C ILE A 130 -2.37 17.95 -0.62
N PRO A 131 -1.25 18.27 -1.32
CA PRO A 131 -1.04 19.58 -1.91
C PRO A 131 -2.16 19.98 -2.90
N ALA A 132 -2.59 21.24 -2.89
CA ALA A 132 -3.68 21.73 -3.74
C ALA A 132 -3.40 21.54 -5.25
N GLU A 133 -2.14 21.49 -5.64
CA GLU A 133 -1.73 21.20 -7.00
C GLU A 133 -2.18 19.83 -7.50
N MET A 134 -2.29 18.87 -6.58
CA MET A 134 -2.74 17.52 -6.87
C MET A 134 -4.22 17.47 -7.24
N GLU A 135 -5.03 18.44 -6.76
CA GLU A 135 -6.45 18.52 -7.11
C GLU A 135 -6.65 18.75 -8.61
N ARG A 136 -5.79 19.57 -9.24
CA ARG A 136 -5.82 19.78 -10.70
C ARG A 136 -5.46 18.52 -11.45
N LEU A 137 -4.40 17.84 -11.00
CA LEU A 137 -3.97 16.58 -11.60
C LEU A 137 -5.06 15.50 -11.47
N ARG A 138 -5.73 15.43 -10.32
CA ARG A 138 -6.88 14.54 -10.11
C ARG A 138 -8.02 14.86 -11.10
N ALA A 139 -8.37 16.15 -11.23
CA ALA A 139 -9.42 16.57 -12.15
C ALA A 139 -9.10 16.19 -13.62
N ASP A 140 -7.84 16.32 -14.03
CA ASP A 140 -7.41 15.94 -15.37
C ASP A 140 -7.43 14.40 -15.55
N LEU A 141 -6.96 13.64 -14.58
CA LEU A 141 -7.01 12.17 -14.62
C LEU A 141 -8.44 11.64 -14.59
N SER A 142 -9.36 12.23 -13.82
CA SER A 142 -10.75 11.81 -13.72
C SER A 142 -11.54 11.95 -15.02
N ARG A 143 -11.02 12.68 -16.02
CA ARG A 143 -11.59 12.68 -17.37
C ARG A 143 -11.30 11.40 -18.15
N HIS A 144 -10.28 10.65 -17.72
CA HIS A 144 -9.81 9.44 -18.40
C HIS A 144 -10.08 8.16 -17.61
N PHE A 145 -10.31 8.25 -16.30
CA PHE A 145 -10.59 7.13 -15.42
C PHE A 145 -11.94 7.34 -14.74
N LYS A 146 -12.86 6.42 -15.00
CA LYS A 146 -14.17 6.38 -14.34
C LYS A 146 -14.17 5.33 -13.25
N ILE A 147 -14.95 5.53 -12.20
CA ILE A 147 -15.05 4.59 -11.06
C ILE A 147 -15.58 3.24 -11.53
N GLU A 148 -16.52 3.23 -12.47
CA GLU A 148 -17.14 2.03 -13.00
C GLU A 148 -16.14 1.15 -13.78
N ASP A 149 -15.18 1.79 -14.46
CA ASP A 149 -14.16 1.11 -15.26
C ASP A 149 -12.89 0.80 -14.44
N ASP A 150 -12.60 1.62 -13.43
CA ASP A 150 -11.41 1.50 -12.56
C ASP A 150 -11.80 1.82 -11.11
N PRO A 151 -12.32 0.82 -10.35
CA PRO A 151 -12.68 1.00 -8.95
C PRO A 151 -11.52 1.48 -8.05
N LYS A 152 -10.27 1.16 -8.44
CA LYS A 152 -9.08 1.65 -7.75
C LYS A 152 -8.93 3.16 -7.87
N TRP A 153 -9.31 3.75 -9.00
CA TRP A 153 -9.33 5.21 -9.14
C TRP A 153 -10.34 5.84 -8.18
N GLY A 154 -11.54 5.26 -8.06
CA GLY A 154 -12.53 5.68 -7.07
C GLY A 154 -12.00 5.61 -5.64
N LEU A 155 -11.33 4.51 -5.29
CA LEU A 155 -10.67 4.36 -4.00
C LEU A 155 -9.57 5.41 -3.76
N THR A 156 -8.76 5.69 -4.78
CA THR A 156 -7.67 6.68 -4.67
C THR A 156 -8.23 8.07 -4.40
N THR A 157 -9.32 8.46 -5.08
CA THR A 157 -9.97 9.77 -4.88
C THR A 157 -10.66 9.86 -3.51
N LEU A 158 -11.28 8.78 -3.05
CA LEU A 158 -11.87 8.72 -1.71
C LEU A 158 -10.79 8.81 -0.61
N ASN A 159 -9.69 8.08 -0.78
CA ASN A 159 -8.55 8.15 0.15
C ASN A 159 -7.93 9.54 0.22
N GLU A 160 -7.86 10.30 -0.88
CA GLU A 160 -7.44 11.71 -0.84
C GLU A 160 -8.30 12.53 0.13
N GLN A 161 -9.62 12.39 0.04
CA GLN A 161 -10.55 13.12 0.91
C GLN A 161 -10.41 12.71 2.37
N ILE A 162 -10.27 11.40 2.64
CA ILE A 162 -10.05 10.86 3.99
C ILE A 162 -8.73 11.37 4.57
N ILE A 163 -7.66 11.41 3.77
CA ILE A 163 -6.34 11.89 4.20
C ILE A 163 -6.40 13.38 4.54
N ASN A 164 -7.01 14.18 3.69
CA ASN A 164 -7.19 15.62 3.97
C ASN A 164 -7.99 15.83 5.26
N PHE A 165 -9.08 15.09 5.45
CA PHE A 165 -9.89 15.15 6.66
C PHE A 165 -9.08 14.74 7.90
N THR A 166 -8.39 13.60 7.87
CA THR A 166 -7.60 13.12 9.01
C THR A 166 -6.43 14.04 9.33
N SER A 167 -5.79 14.63 8.32
CA SER A 167 -4.76 15.65 8.49
C SER A 167 -5.29 16.92 9.14
N ASP A 168 -6.47 17.39 8.74
CA ASP A 168 -7.12 18.57 9.32
C ASP A 168 -7.51 18.33 10.79
N VAL A 169 -7.96 17.13 11.15
CA VAL A 169 -8.21 16.73 12.55
C VAL A 169 -6.92 16.71 13.36
N GLN A 170 -5.86 16.11 12.82
CA GLN A 170 -4.55 16.03 13.51
C GLN A 170 -3.91 17.41 13.70
N ALA A 171 -4.08 18.31 12.76
CA ALA A 171 -3.58 19.69 12.83
C ALA A 171 -4.43 20.59 13.73
N GLY A 172 -5.58 20.11 14.22
CA GLY A 172 -6.52 20.91 15.01
C GLY A 172 -7.38 21.89 14.19
N ASN A 173 -7.33 21.83 12.85
CA ASN A 173 -8.17 22.64 11.96
C ASN A 173 -9.65 22.25 12.08
N ILE A 174 -9.92 20.99 12.41
CA ILE A 174 -11.23 20.45 12.76
C ILE A 174 -11.13 19.91 14.18
N SER A 175 -11.75 20.59 15.14
CA SER A 175 -11.70 20.24 16.57
C SER A 175 -13.08 19.93 17.17
N CYS A 176 -14.17 20.29 16.47
CA CYS A 176 -15.52 19.96 16.90
C CYS A 176 -15.75 18.45 16.78
N ARG A 177 -16.00 17.81 17.93
CA ARG A 177 -16.24 16.36 18.05
C ARG A 177 -17.34 15.89 17.11
N ASP A 178 -18.51 16.53 17.13
CA ASP A 178 -19.68 16.12 16.35
C ASP A 178 -19.41 16.24 14.85
N GLN A 179 -18.65 17.26 14.44
CA GLN A 179 -18.21 17.41 13.05
C GLN A 179 -17.25 16.30 12.65
N ILE A 180 -16.30 15.92 13.52
CA ILE A 180 -15.37 14.82 13.27
C ILE A 180 -16.14 13.52 13.12
N LEU A 181 -17.06 13.24 14.04
CA LEU A 181 -17.85 12.03 14.06
C LEU A 181 -18.75 11.91 12.83
N ALA A 182 -19.49 12.96 12.50
CA ALA A 182 -20.37 12.99 11.33
C ALA A 182 -19.58 12.73 10.02
N ARG A 183 -18.42 13.38 9.85
CA ARG A 183 -17.59 13.19 8.66
C ARG A 183 -16.93 11.81 8.60
N ALA A 184 -16.51 11.26 9.75
CA ALA A 184 -15.95 9.91 9.79
C ALA A 184 -17.00 8.85 9.40
N LEU A 185 -18.25 9.03 9.86
CA LEU A 185 -19.37 8.17 9.47
C LEU A 185 -19.70 8.29 7.98
N ASP A 186 -19.74 9.49 7.41
CA ASP A 186 -20.00 9.73 5.99
C ASP A 186 -18.91 9.06 5.12
N PHE A 187 -17.63 9.25 5.47
CA PHE A 187 -16.54 8.56 4.78
C PHE A 187 -16.60 7.04 4.93
N HIS A 188 -16.95 6.54 6.11
CA HIS A 188 -17.14 5.09 6.30
C HIS A 188 -18.25 4.56 5.39
N GLN A 189 -19.40 5.21 5.32
CA GLN A 189 -20.49 4.85 4.39
C GLN A 189 -20.03 4.90 2.93
N SER A 190 -19.24 5.91 2.56
CA SER A 190 -18.66 6.02 1.22
C SER A 190 -17.73 4.85 0.87
N THR A 191 -16.95 4.35 1.85
CA THR A 191 -16.11 3.15 1.64
C THR A 191 -16.94 1.88 1.49
N VAL A 192 -18.06 1.75 2.22
CA VAL A 192 -18.98 0.63 2.08
C VAL A 192 -19.66 0.69 0.70
N ALA A 193 -20.18 1.84 0.31
CA ALA A 193 -20.79 2.01 -1.01
C ALA A 193 -19.82 1.69 -2.16
N LEU A 194 -18.54 2.07 -2.01
CA LEU A 194 -17.50 1.70 -2.99
C LEU A 194 -17.28 0.19 -3.06
N GLU A 195 -17.32 -0.51 -1.92
CA GLU A 195 -17.17 -1.97 -1.87
C GLU A 195 -18.38 -2.68 -2.51
N ASP A 196 -19.59 -2.13 -2.35
CA ASP A 196 -20.83 -2.70 -2.89
C ASP A 196 -20.92 -2.62 -4.44
N ILE A 197 -20.32 -1.59 -5.04
CA ILE A 197 -20.30 -1.44 -6.51
C ILE A 197 -19.18 -2.23 -7.19
N LEU A 198 -18.31 -2.94 -6.43
CA LEU A 198 -17.25 -3.75 -7.03
C LEU A 198 -17.87 -4.87 -7.89
N PRO A 199 -17.30 -5.15 -9.07
CA PRO A 199 -17.78 -6.22 -9.94
C PRO A 199 -17.89 -7.56 -9.24
N SER A 200 -18.85 -8.40 -9.64
CA SER A 200 -19.06 -9.73 -9.04
C SER A 200 -17.83 -10.64 -9.14
N CYS A 201 -17.02 -10.51 -10.18
CA CYS A 201 -15.75 -11.23 -10.33
C CYS A 201 -14.69 -10.82 -9.28
N TRP A 202 -14.91 -9.75 -8.53
CA TRP A 202 -14.07 -9.35 -7.41
C TRP A 202 -14.48 -9.97 -6.07
N GLN A 203 -15.57 -10.74 -6.06
CA GLN A 203 -16.00 -11.45 -4.86
C GLN A 203 -15.13 -12.70 -4.66
N PRO A 204 -14.78 -13.03 -3.42
CA PRO A 204 -13.98 -14.22 -3.14
C PRO A 204 -14.82 -15.49 -3.18
N SER A 205 -14.14 -16.59 -3.48
CA SER A 205 -14.65 -17.93 -3.19
C SER A 205 -14.08 -18.42 -1.87
N ARG A 206 -14.93 -18.89 -0.95
CA ARG A 206 -14.51 -19.48 0.33
C ARG A 206 -13.96 -20.89 0.11
N VAL A 207 -12.76 -21.14 0.61
CA VAL A 207 -12.06 -22.43 0.51
C VAL A 207 -11.80 -22.98 1.90
N PHE A 208 -12.22 -24.22 2.15
CA PHE A 208 -11.96 -24.95 3.39
C PHE A 208 -10.67 -25.78 3.25
N ILE A 209 -9.86 -25.82 4.32
CA ILE A 209 -8.52 -26.43 4.28
C ILE A 209 -8.52 -27.94 4.60
N GLY A 210 -9.58 -28.49 5.20
CA GLY A 210 -9.60 -29.88 5.67
C GLY A 210 -8.44 -30.17 6.64
N ASP A 211 -7.89 -31.38 6.56
CA ASP A 211 -6.78 -31.85 7.42
C ASP A 211 -5.39 -31.44 6.92
N ASN A 212 -5.20 -30.21 6.45
CA ASN A 212 -3.92 -29.70 5.99
C ASN A 212 -3.17 -28.98 7.11
N ALA A 213 -1.99 -29.49 7.51
CA ALA A 213 -1.20 -28.91 8.60
C ALA A 213 -0.76 -27.46 8.30
N LEU A 214 -0.28 -27.17 7.06
CA LEU A 214 0.09 -25.83 6.64
C LEU A 214 -1.15 -24.92 6.61
N GLY A 215 -2.29 -25.45 6.13
CA GLY A 215 -3.54 -24.71 6.11
C GLY A 215 -3.99 -24.26 7.50
N ARG A 216 -3.83 -25.11 8.53
CA ARG A 216 -4.11 -24.72 9.92
C ARG A 216 -3.23 -23.58 10.44
N GLN A 217 -2.00 -23.49 9.96
CA GLN A 217 -1.10 -22.37 10.31
C GLN A 217 -1.45 -21.09 9.56
N LEU A 218 -1.83 -21.20 8.29
CA LEU A 218 -2.08 -20.06 7.40
C LEU A 218 -3.51 -19.52 7.43
N THR A 219 -4.42 -20.14 8.19
CA THR A 219 -5.80 -19.69 8.31
C THR A 219 -6.21 -19.52 9.77
N LEU A 220 -6.96 -18.45 10.04
CA LEU A 220 -7.45 -18.18 11.39
C LEU A 220 -8.58 -19.15 11.82
N ALA A 221 -9.47 -19.51 10.89
CA ALA A 221 -10.68 -20.26 11.17
C ALA A 221 -10.87 -21.52 10.29
N GLY A 222 -9.79 -22.11 9.77
CA GLY A 222 -9.87 -23.33 8.96
C GLY A 222 -10.41 -23.11 7.54
N SER A 223 -10.55 -21.88 7.12
CA SER A 223 -10.94 -21.48 5.76
C SER A 223 -10.30 -20.17 5.37
N TYR A 224 -10.23 -19.91 4.08
CA TYR A 224 -9.69 -18.65 3.54
C TYR A 224 -10.43 -18.24 2.26
N ASP A 225 -10.32 -16.96 1.93
CA ASP A 225 -10.90 -16.39 0.72
C ASP A 225 -9.91 -16.43 -0.43
N VAL A 226 -10.39 -16.84 -1.61
CA VAL A 226 -9.63 -16.85 -2.87
C VAL A 226 -10.31 -15.92 -3.86
N TYR A 227 -9.56 -14.98 -4.38
CA TYR A 227 -9.95 -14.04 -5.43
C TYR A 227 -9.33 -14.47 -6.75
N GLU A 228 -9.90 -14.07 -7.88
CA GLU A 228 -9.37 -14.38 -9.22
C GLU A 228 -7.94 -13.85 -9.44
N GLY A 229 -7.53 -12.80 -8.71
CA GLY A 229 -6.18 -12.28 -8.77
C GLY A 229 -5.79 -11.43 -7.57
N LEU A 230 -4.48 -11.28 -7.33
CA LEU A 230 -3.95 -10.50 -6.23
C LEU A 230 -4.34 -9.02 -6.31
N TYR A 231 -4.53 -8.47 -7.50
CA TYR A 231 -5.00 -7.10 -7.69
C TYR A 231 -6.34 -6.84 -6.99
N PHE A 232 -7.30 -7.74 -7.14
CA PHE A 232 -8.65 -7.59 -6.58
C PHE A 232 -8.62 -7.59 -5.06
N VAL A 233 -7.92 -8.55 -4.46
CA VAL A 233 -7.79 -8.64 -3.01
C VAL A 233 -7.00 -7.46 -2.43
N GLN A 234 -6.00 -6.95 -3.15
CA GLN A 234 -5.24 -5.76 -2.73
C GLN A 234 -6.15 -4.54 -2.62
N VAL A 235 -6.95 -4.25 -3.64
CA VAL A 235 -7.87 -3.10 -3.63
C VAL A 235 -8.89 -3.24 -2.51
N ARG A 236 -9.47 -4.44 -2.32
CA ARG A 236 -10.40 -4.69 -1.20
C ARG A 236 -9.74 -4.50 0.16
N ASN A 237 -8.51 -4.96 0.34
CA ASN A 237 -7.80 -4.76 1.60
C ASN A 237 -7.43 -3.28 1.85
N VAL A 238 -7.22 -2.47 0.81
CA VAL A 238 -7.08 -1.01 0.98
C VAL A 238 -8.38 -0.37 1.43
N ILE A 239 -9.54 -0.80 0.88
CA ILE A 239 -10.87 -0.34 1.34
C ILE A 239 -11.04 -0.71 2.82
N ARG A 240 -10.82 -1.96 3.20
CA ARG A 240 -10.93 -2.45 4.60
C ARG A 240 -9.99 -1.71 5.55
N THR A 241 -8.78 -1.38 5.08
CA THR A 241 -7.82 -0.56 5.83
C THR A 241 -8.35 0.86 6.09
N ALA A 242 -8.98 1.48 5.10
CA ALA A 242 -9.63 2.78 5.26
C ALA A 242 -10.83 2.68 6.23
N GLN A 243 -11.66 1.64 6.09
CA GLN A 243 -12.77 1.35 7.02
C GLN A 243 -12.27 1.22 8.45
N LEU A 244 -11.24 0.38 8.71
CA LEU A 244 -10.67 0.21 10.06
C LEU A 244 -10.19 1.53 10.66
N LYS A 245 -9.48 2.36 9.90
CA LYS A 245 -9.01 3.67 10.39
C LYS A 245 -10.17 4.61 10.75
N LEU A 246 -11.20 4.65 9.92
CA LEU A 246 -12.39 5.49 10.17
C LEU A 246 -13.20 4.97 11.36
N LEU A 247 -13.38 3.65 11.49
CA LEU A 247 -14.09 3.04 12.61
C LEU A 247 -13.36 3.25 13.94
N LEU A 248 -12.03 3.14 13.97
CA LEU A 248 -11.22 3.48 15.15
C LEU A 248 -11.34 4.98 15.51
N MET A 249 -11.46 5.86 14.50
CA MET A 249 -11.73 7.27 14.75
C MET A 249 -13.14 7.49 15.31
N ILE A 250 -14.16 6.84 14.76
CA ILE A 250 -15.54 6.88 15.28
C ILE A 250 -15.54 6.45 16.74
N GLU A 251 -14.92 5.32 17.07
CA GLU A 251 -14.83 4.83 18.44
C GLU A 251 -14.11 5.81 19.38
N ARG A 252 -13.03 6.43 18.91
CA ARG A 252 -12.26 7.40 19.69
C ARG A 252 -13.06 8.68 20.02
N TYR A 253 -13.95 9.09 19.13
CA TYR A 253 -14.70 10.34 19.27
C TYR A 253 -16.16 10.13 19.69
N ALA A 254 -16.66 8.87 19.78
CA ALA A 254 -17.95 8.56 20.37
C ALA A 254 -17.95 8.85 21.88
N GLU A 255 -19.09 9.28 22.43
CA GLU A 255 -19.26 9.40 23.88
C GLU A 255 -19.58 8.06 24.51
N PRO A 256 -19.29 7.88 25.81
CA PRO A 256 -19.62 6.64 26.52
C PRO A 256 -21.12 6.27 26.43
N ASP A 257 -21.99 7.26 26.26
CA ASP A 257 -23.45 7.07 26.14
C ASP A 257 -23.89 6.68 24.71
N ASP A 258 -23.01 6.84 23.69
CA ASP A 258 -23.27 6.43 22.30
C ASP A 258 -23.09 4.91 22.12
N LEU A 259 -23.64 4.10 23.03
CA LEU A 259 -23.40 2.65 23.10
C LEU A 259 -23.71 1.93 21.79
N ASP A 260 -24.81 2.24 21.12
CA ASP A 260 -25.20 1.61 19.86
C ASP A 260 -24.17 1.88 18.76
N LEU A 261 -23.65 3.10 18.71
CA LEU A 261 -22.63 3.49 17.76
C LEU A 261 -21.30 2.76 18.03
N ILE A 262 -20.87 2.69 19.29
CA ILE A 262 -19.65 2.00 19.72
C ILE A 262 -19.74 0.52 19.39
N VAL A 263 -20.87 -0.12 19.72
CA VAL A 263 -21.11 -1.55 19.44
C VAL A 263 -21.10 -1.80 17.92
N SER A 264 -21.80 -0.98 17.15
CA SER A 264 -21.81 -1.08 15.68
C SER A 264 -20.41 -0.91 15.07
N ALA A 265 -19.64 0.06 15.56
CA ALA A 265 -18.27 0.26 15.12
C ALA A 265 -17.39 -0.94 15.43
N ARG A 266 -17.50 -1.51 16.65
CA ARG A 266 -16.77 -2.73 17.04
C ARG A 266 -17.11 -3.94 16.18
N VAL A 267 -18.37 -4.20 15.92
CA VAL A 267 -18.81 -5.29 15.03
C VAL A 267 -18.21 -5.10 13.63
N SER A 268 -18.20 -3.87 13.12
CA SER A 268 -17.66 -3.56 11.80
C SER A 268 -16.13 -3.68 11.77
N ILE A 269 -15.42 -3.31 12.85
CA ILE A 269 -13.98 -3.52 13.01
C ILE A 269 -13.65 -5.01 12.91
N GLU A 270 -14.33 -5.85 13.72
CA GLU A 270 -14.09 -7.29 13.70
C GLU A 270 -14.36 -7.89 12.33
N LYS A 271 -15.47 -7.52 11.68
CA LYS A 271 -15.79 -7.98 10.33
C LYS A 271 -14.67 -7.64 9.33
N SER A 272 -14.17 -6.41 9.32
CA SER A 272 -13.11 -5.97 8.41
C SER A 272 -11.77 -6.64 8.73
N ALA A 273 -11.43 -6.79 10.02
CA ALA A 273 -10.21 -7.44 10.46
C ALA A 273 -10.17 -8.92 10.07
N HIS A 274 -11.26 -9.68 10.34
CA HIS A 274 -11.37 -11.08 9.93
C HIS A 274 -11.32 -11.23 8.40
N ALA A 275 -11.97 -10.35 7.64
CA ALA A 275 -11.94 -10.40 6.19
C ALA A 275 -10.53 -10.14 5.59
N ILE A 276 -9.70 -9.33 6.26
CA ILE A 276 -8.28 -9.19 5.91
C ILE A 276 -7.53 -10.48 6.20
N CYS A 277 -7.72 -11.09 7.38
CA CYS A 277 -7.11 -12.37 7.75
C CYS A 277 -7.49 -13.50 6.81
N ASP A 278 -8.77 -13.59 6.45
CA ASP A 278 -9.27 -14.60 5.51
C ASP A 278 -8.63 -14.47 4.11
N SER A 279 -8.27 -13.27 3.69
CA SER A 279 -7.61 -13.03 2.42
C SER A 279 -6.10 -13.35 2.41
N PHE A 280 -5.49 -13.55 3.59
CA PHE A 280 -4.03 -13.61 3.74
C PHE A 280 -3.41 -14.81 3.00
N THR A 281 -4.00 -15.99 3.12
CA THR A 281 -3.42 -17.25 2.61
C THR A 281 -3.09 -17.17 1.12
N GLN A 282 -3.93 -16.52 0.32
CA GLN A 282 -3.73 -16.37 -1.12
C GLN A 282 -2.43 -15.62 -1.49
N TYR A 283 -1.93 -14.76 -0.60
CA TYR A 283 -0.71 -14.00 -0.87
C TYR A 283 0.57 -14.84 -0.73
N VAL A 284 0.52 -15.88 0.09
CA VAL A 284 1.72 -16.61 0.52
C VAL A 284 1.72 -18.09 0.11
N ALA A 285 0.56 -18.63 -0.26
CA ALA A 285 0.41 -20.04 -0.60
C ALA A 285 -0.51 -20.24 -1.80
N SER A 286 -0.31 -21.36 -2.49
CA SER A 286 -1.15 -21.85 -3.58
C SER A 286 -1.46 -23.32 -3.41
N ARG A 287 -2.44 -23.84 -4.15
CA ARG A 287 -2.70 -25.29 -4.20
C ARG A 287 -1.80 -25.97 -5.23
N ASN A 288 -1.14 -27.04 -4.82
CA ASN A 288 -0.39 -27.89 -5.73
C ASN A 288 -1.32 -28.78 -6.58
N GLU A 289 -0.76 -29.55 -7.51
CA GLU A 289 -1.50 -30.46 -8.41
C GLU A 289 -2.38 -31.48 -7.66
N LYS A 290 -2.04 -31.81 -6.42
CA LYS A 290 -2.81 -32.71 -5.56
C LYS A 290 -3.88 -31.98 -4.72
N GLY A 291 -4.07 -30.67 -4.93
CA GLY A 291 -5.01 -29.84 -4.21
C GLY A 291 -4.57 -29.46 -2.78
N ALA A 292 -3.38 -29.89 -2.34
CA ALA A 292 -2.84 -29.52 -1.04
C ALA A 292 -2.25 -28.11 -1.07
N LEU A 293 -2.40 -27.35 0.04
CA LEU A 293 -1.81 -26.05 0.19
C LEU A 293 -0.29 -26.15 0.35
N ALA A 294 0.44 -25.34 -0.38
CA ALA A 294 1.89 -25.25 -0.35
C ALA A 294 2.35 -23.80 -0.38
N TRP A 295 3.51 -23.51 0.25
CA TRP A 295 4.11 -22.18 0.17
C TRP A 295 4.39 -21.78 -1.27
N ASP A 296 4.09 -20.52 -1.59
CA ASP A 296 4.27 -19.94 -2.93
C ASP A 296 4.97 -18.56 -2.83
N LEU A 297 6.15 -18.56 -2.18
CA LEU A 297 6.97 -17.36 -1.99
C LEU A 297 8.32 -17.46 -2.74
N ALA A 298 8.44 -18.43 -3.68
CA ALA A 298 9.68 -18.63 -4.40
C ALA A 298 10.00 -17.51 -5.40
N SER A 299 8.97 -16.92 -6.03
CA SER A 299 9.17 -15.87 -7.03
C SER A 299 9.20 -14.48 -6.42
N PRO A 300 9.99 -13.54 -7.00
CA PRO A 300 9.99 -12.13 -6.58
C PRO A 300 8.59 -11.49 -6.65
N MET A 301 7.80 -11.84 -7.64
CA MET A 301 6.43 -11.29 -7.80
C MET A 301 5.49 -11.74 -6.68
N ARG A 302 5.59 -12.99 -6.23
CA ARG A 302 4.82 -13.49 -5.10
C ARG A 302 5.23 -12.83 -3.79
N GLN A 303 6.52 -12.62 -3.60
CA GLN A 303 7.03 -11.91 -2.43
C GLN A 303 6.57 -10.45 -2.43
N LEU A 304 6.61 -9.77 -3.59
CA LEU A 304 6.08 -8.42 -3.73
C LEU A 304 4.58 -8.38 -3.39
N GLY A 305 3.81 -9.35 -3.85
CA GLY A 305 2.41 -9.53 -3.45
C GLY A 305 2.27 -9.66 -1.93
N ALA A 306 3.06 -10.52 -1.29
CA ALA A 306 3.04 -10.71 0.16
C ALA A 306 3.36 -9.42 0.95
N TYR A 307 4.24 -8.55 0.45
CA TYR A 307 4.48 -7.24 1.06
C TYR A 307 3.20 -6.41 1.17
N THR A 308 2.28 -6.51 0.20
CA THR A 308 1.09 -5.67 0.17
C THR A 308 0.06 -6.00 1.25
N VAL A 309 0.12 -7.19 1.85
CA VAL A 309 -0.78 -7.60 2.94
C VAL A 309 -0.24 -7.29 4.33
N LEU A 310 1.07 -6.95 4.47
CA LEU A 310 1.69 -6.73 5.78
C LEU A 310 0.99 -5.62 6.57
N PHE A 311 0.77 -4.46 5.95
CA PHE A 311 0.11 -3.34 6.63
C PHE A 311 -1.37 -3.59 6.95
N PRO A 312 -2.21 -4.09 6.02
CA PRO A 312 -3.56 -4.50 6.34
C PRO A 312 -3.64 -5.48 7.51
N LEU A 313 -2.79 -6.52 7.51
CA LEU A 313 -2.78 -7.53 8.58
C LEU A 313 -2.32 -6.93 9.92
N TYR A 314 -1.30 -6.08 9.91
CA TYR A 314 -0.86 -5.34 11.08
C TYR A 314 -1.99 -4.48 11.68
N LEU A 315 -2.68 -3.72 10.83
CA LEU A 315 -3.78 -2.85 11.28
C LEU A 315 -4.97 -3.68 11.79
N ALA A 316 -5.31 -4.78 11.12
CA ALA A 316 -6.35 -5.70 11.56
C ALA A 316 -6.05 -6.26 12.95
N ALA A 317 -4.82 -6.73 13.17
CA ALA A 317 -4.38 -7.26 14.46
C ALA A 317 -4.35 -6.21 15.58
N GLN A 318 -4.08 -4.95 15.26
CA GLN A 318 -4.14 -3.86 16.23
C GLN A 318 -5.56 -3.40 16.56
N ALA A 319 -6.44 -3.37 15.55
CA ALA A 319 -7.80 -2.86 15.70
C ALA A 319 -8.75 -3.89 16.37
N SER A 320 -8.53 -5.18 16.12
CA SER A 320 -9.37 -6.25 16.62
C SER A 320 -9.25 -6.43 18.15
N GLY A 321 -10.37 -6.70 18.81
CA GLY A 321 -10.43 -7.17 20.19
C GLY A 321 -10.19 -8.69 20.33
N ASP A 322 -10.19 -9.46 19.22
CA ASP A 322 -9.95 -10.91 19.25
C ASP A 322 -8.45 -11.20 19.47
N VAL A 323 -8.14 -11.70 20.66
CA VAL A 323 -6.75 -12.07 21.03
C VAL A 323 -6.21 -13.16 20.11
N ARG A 324 -7.04 -14.12 19.69
CA ARG A 324 -6.64 -15.22 18.80
C ARG A 324 -6.22 -14.69 17.42
N LEU A 325 -6.92 -13.66 16.91
CA LEU A 325 -6.55 -13.02 15.66
C LEU A 325 -5.17 -12.37 15.77
N ARG A 326 -4.91 -11.69 16.87
CA ARG A 326 -3.61 -11.02 17.10
C ARG A 326 -2.47 -12.02 17.21
N GLU A 327 -2.63 -13.09 17.99
CA GLU A 327 -1.66 -14.16 18.12
C GLU A 327 -1.40 -14.85 16.79
N TRP A 328 -2.44 -15.21 16.06
CA TRP A 328 -2.31 -15.80 14.72
C TRP A 328 -1.57 -14.87 13.75
N ALA A 329 -1.88 -13.57 13.75
CA ALA A 329 -1.21 -12.59 12.88
C ALA A 329 0.29 -12.48 13.21
N GLN A 330 0.68 -12.54 14.49
CA GLN A 330 2.09 -12.56 14.90
C GLN A 330 2.81 -13.82 14.38
N ASP A 331 2.19 -14.98 14.57
CA ASP A 331 2.77 -16.26 14.18
C ASP A 331 2.93 -16.37 12.66
N VAL A 332 1.89 -16.00 11.90
CA VAL A 332 1.92 -16.10 10.45
C VAL A 332 2.89 -15.11 9.82
N LEU A 333 3.07 -13.91 10.39
CA LEU A 333 4.07 -12.95 9.96
C LEU A 333 5.49 -13.47 10.21
N GLY A 334 5.72 -14.15 11.35
CA GLY A 334 6.98 -14.86 11.63
C GLY A 334 7.27 -15.94 10.58
N LEU A 335 6.27 -16.77 10.26
CA LEU A 335 6.40 -17.80 9.22
C LEU A 335 6.72 -17.21 7.84
N VAL A 336 6.08 -16.11 7.46
CA VAL A 336 6.37 -15.40 6.19
C VAL A 336 7.79 -14.83 6.18
N ALA A 337 8.26 -14.35 7.32
CA ALA A 337 9.64 -13.88 7.44
C ALA A 337 10.64 -15.02 7.22
N ASP A 338 10.40 -16.17 7.86
CA ASP A 338 11.30 -17.33 7.81
C ASP A 338 11.30 -17.98 6.43
N VAL A 339 10.12 -18.26 5.88
CA VAL A 339 9.98 -18.97 4.60
C VAL A 339 10.24 -18.07 3.40
N GLY A 340 9.72 -16.83 3.46
CA GLY A 340 9.82 -15.87 2.34
C GLY A 340 11.08 -15.01 2.39
N GLY A 341 11.84 -15.02 3.48
CA GLY A 341 12.98 -14.12 3.68
C GLY A 341 12.55 -12.64 3.79
N LEU A 342 11.32 -12.37 4.23
CA LEU A 342 10.76 -11.02 4.28
C LEU A 342 11.06 -10.35 5.63
N ALA A 343 12.20 -9.68 5.73
CA ALA A 343 12.63 -9.01 6.98
C ALA A 343 11.59 -8.02 7.55
N MET A 344 10.76 -7.41 6.69
CA MET A 344 9.69 -6.51 7.14
C MET A 344 8.56 -7.27 7.83
N ALA A 345 8.26 -8.50 7.43
CA ALA A 345 7.26 -9.34 8.12
C ALA A 345 7.72 -9.63 9.56
N GLN A 346 9.02 -9.93 9.78
CA GLN A 346 9.56 -10.10 11.13
C GLN A 346 9.41 -8.84 11.99
N LYS A 347 9.80 -7.68 11.45
CA LYS A 347 9.63 -6.39 12.15
C LYS A 347 8.17 -6.11 12.52
N THR A 348 7.26 -6.47 11.62
CA THR A 348 5.82 -6.30 11.84
C THR A 348 5.33 -7.23 12.96
N ALA A 349 5.78 -8.50 12.98
CA ALA A 349 5.49 -9.45 14.06
C ALA A 349 6.01 -8.94 15.40
N ASP A 350 7.25 -8.44 15.43
CA ASP A 350 7.87 -7.91 16.66
C ASP A 350 7.14 -6.68 17.19
N ALA A 351 6.69 -5.78 16.31
CA ALA A 351 5.88 -4.63 16.70
C ALA A 351 4.54 -5.05 17.33
N LEU A 352 3.87 -6.06 16.76
CA LEU A 352 2.64 -6.61 17.34
C LEU A 352 2.89 -7.26 18.71
N LYS A 353 3.97 -8.03 18.88
CA LYS A 353 4.34 -8.66 20.15
C LYS A 353 4.59 -7.65 21.27
N GLN A 354 5.21 -6.52 20.94
CA GLN A 354 5.50 -5.45 21.89
C GLN A 354 4.26 -4.59 22.22
N GLY A 355 3.14 -4.78 21.55
CA GLY A 355 1.96 -3.93 21.67
C GLY A 355 2.24 -2.47 21.25
N ALA A 356 3.36 -2.25 20.55
CA ALA A 356 3.83 -0.93 20.17
C ALA A 356 3.17 -0.51 18.84
N THR A 357 2.87 0.78 18.72
CA THR A 357 2.51 1.35 17.43
C THR A 357 3.75 1.37 16.55
N ALA A 358 3.68 0.73 15.37
CA ALA A 358 4.78 0.75 14.42
C ALA A 358 5.13 2.21 14.07
N PRO A 359 6.42 2.57 14.05
CA PRO A 359 6.84 3.90 13.62
C PRO A 359 6.27 4.23 12.24
N ALA A 360 5.90 5.49 12.01
CA ALA A 360 5.33 5.94 10.74
C ALA A 360 6.19 5.53 9.52
N TRP A 361 7.51 5.47 9.70
CA TRP A 361 8.45 5.02 8.67
C TRP A 361 8.31 3.52 8.33
N ASP A 362 8.14 2.66 9.33
CA ASP A 362 7.96 1.23 9.09
C ASP A 362 6.60 0.98 8.39
N VAL A 363 5.56 1.71 8.78
CA VAL A 363 4.27 1.76 8.06
C VAL A 363 4.47 2.20 6.61
N TYR A 364 5.33 3.20 6.37
CA TYR A 364 5.66 3.67 5.03
C TYR A 364 6.33 2.59 4.18
N ILE A 365 7.28 1.85 4.73
CA ILE A 365 7.93 0.75 4.00
C ILE A 365 6.92 -0.35 3.69
N MET A 366 6.04 -0.70 4.64
CA MET A 366 4.97 -1.67 4.41
C MET A 366 4.01 -1.24 3.30
N LEU A 367 3.67 0.06 3.23
CA LEU A 367 2.78 0.63 2.22
C LEU A 367 3.49 1.00 0.91
N GLY A 368 4.79 1.25 0.94
CA GLY A 368 5.56 1.65 -0.24
C GLY A 368 5.49 0.63 -1.39
N SER A 369 5.34 -0.64 -1.05
CA SER A 369 5.11 -1.72 -2.02
C SER A 369 3.75 -1.64 -2.73
N TYR A 370 2.73 -0.99 -2.15
CA TYR A 370 1.44 -0.77 -2.82
C TYR A 370 1.56 0.05 -4.10
N ALA A 371 2.46 1.00 -4.12
CA ALA A 371 2.69 1.82 -5.31
C ALA A 371 3.29 1.02 -6.48
N ILE A 372 3.86 -0.16 -6.21
CA ILE A 372 4.49 -1.02 -7.21
C ILE A 372 3.50 -2.07 -7.71
N ALA A 373 2.75 -2.66 -6.79
CA ALA A 373 1.75 -3.69 -7.11
C ALA A 373 0.48 -3.09 -7.76
N ALA A 374 0.40 -1.81 -7.80
CA ALA A 374 -0.67 -1.02 -8.35
C ALA A 374 -0.34 -0.51 -9.73
#